data_fc7a1217a764de4c469140f7e7822f70
#
_entry.id   fc7a1217a764de4c469140f7e7822f70
#
_cell.length_a   1.000
_cell.length_b   1.000
_cell.length_c   1.000
_cell.angle_alpha   90.00
_cell.angle_beta   90.00
_cell.angle_gamma   90.00
#
_symmetry.space_group_name_H-M   'P 1'
#
loop_
_entity.id
_entity.type
_entity.pdbx_description
1 polymer ?
#
loop_
_entity_poly.entity_id
_entity_poly.type
_entity_poly.pdbx_seq_one_letter_code
_entity_poly.pdbx_strand_id
1 'polypeptide(L)'
;MALVTTNNNRAIAALKKAAVPAILKGASMLYDNRKYIYDGVNWVLAKKGKSRKVKTDIIPHPGALPGAIAAPVAYTRIVRGSKPKFTQTSGSVRITHREYISQVEGAVAGFHVNNDYGSANDYSLNPLNYTVFNWLPTIAGNFDQYKFVNISLHYVPLCATTEPGRVALFFDKDSEDPGPDERAGLAAYRHLAEISPWGEVRLPIPVDNVKRFMNDNPTADPKLVNLGKVGWAVYGGTTTNTYGDVFVQYTIDLYEPQPVNTLQQDLAGTVASGVTYQAGPNFLTYELGTATSVTYQFRVPGTYVITWNANVTVSGIGVPTVSTGATINGSFGVSNLPRASYTANVTVVRNANITIPGLTGLTSWQVFASKVTKADQVIVT
;
A
#
# COMPACT_ATOMS: atom_id res chain seq x y z
N MET A 1 17.92 -66.31 -35.48
CA MET A 1 17.41 -65.06 -34.92
C MET A 1 17.09 -64.00 -35.98
N ALA A 2 16.66 -64.34 -37.16
CA ALA A 2 16.46 -63.40 -38.28
C ALA A 2 14.99 -63.35 -38.81
N LEU A 3 14.06 -64.06 -38.20
CA LEU A 3 12.66 -64.15 -38.70
C LEU A 3 11.64 -63.27 -37.99
N VAL A 4 12.03 -62.59 -36.86
CA VAL A 4 11.09 -61.78 -36.11
C VAL A 4 11.11 -60.31 -36.55
N THR A 5 12.18 -59.85 -37.18
CA THR A 5 12.35 -58.45 -37.58
C THR A 5 11.60 -58.06 -38.86
N THR A 6 11.31 -58.98 -39.75
CA THR A 6 10.64 -58.71 -41.05
C THR A 6 9.13 -58.52 -40.92
N ASN A 7 8.47 -59.13 -39.93
CA ASN A 7 7.02 -58.97 -39.73
C ASN A 7 6.64 -57.66 -39.09
N ASN A 8 7.49 -57.17 -38.17
CA ASN A 8 7.23 -55.86 -37.52
C ASN A 8 7.34 -54.69 -38.50
N ASN A 9 8.28 -54.74 -39.43
CA ASN A 9 8.43 -53.66 -40.42
C ASN A 9 7.26 -53.61 -41.43
N ARG A 10 6.65 -54.76 -41.78
CA ARG A 10 5.44 -54.79 -42.62
C ARG A 10 4.21 -54.27 -41.89
N ALA A 11 4.05 -54.61 -40.62
CA ALA A 11 2.95 -54.09 -39.78
C ALA A 11 3.06 -52.60 -39.54
N ILE A 12 4.26 -52.06 -39.28
CA ILE A 12 4.53 -50.63 -39.14
C ILE A 12 4.31 -49.90 -40.46
N ALA A 13 4.72 -50.48 -41.59
CA ALA A 13 4.47 -49.92 -42.92
C ALA A 13 2.97 -49.89 -43.27
N ALA A 14 2.22 -50.94 -42.90
CA ALA A 14 0.77 -50.99 -43.10
C ALA A 14 0.03 -49.98 -42.21
N LEU A 15 0.44 -49.83 -40.94
CA LEU A 15 -0.08 -48.82 -40.02
C LEU A 15 0.21 -47.39 -40.51
N LYS A 16 1.41 -47.13 -41.01
CA LYS A 16 1.74 -45.80 -41.59
C LYS A 16 0.92 -45.51 -42.85
N LYS A 17 0.66 -46.56 -43.69
CA LYS A 17 -0.12 -46.40 -44.94
C LYS A 17 -1.62 -46.18 -44.66
N ALA A 18 -2.15 -46.66 -43.56
CA ALA A 18 -3.54 -46.45 -43.15
C ALA A 18 -3.75 -45.19 -42.30
N ALA A 19 -2.81 -44.89 -41.40
CA ALA A 19 -2.92 -43.76 -40.47
C ALA A 19 -2.69 -42.38 -41.12
N VAL A 20 -1.76 -42.29 -42.08
CA VAL A 20 -1.45 -41.03 -42.77
C VAL A 20 -2.65 -40.48 -43.56
N PRO A 21 -3.38 -41.26 -44.35
CA PRO A 21 -4.58 -40.76 -45.03
C PRO A 21 -5.71 -40.39 -44.06
N ALA A 22 -5.87 -41.09 -42.94
CA ALA A 22 -6.87 -40.76 -41.94
C ALA A 22 -6.55 -39.46 -41.20
N ILE A 23 -5.28 -39.24 -40.85
CA ILE A 23 -4.80 -38.00 -40.26
C ILE A 23 -4.92 -36.82 -41.24
N LEU A 24 -4.58 -37.06 -42.53
CA LEU A 24 -4.74 -36.04 -43.56
C LEU A 24 -6.23 -35.71 -43.83
N LYS A 25 -7.12 -36.74 -43.83
CA LYS A 25 -8.56 -36.49 -43.92
C LYS A 25 -9.12 -35.76 -42.73
N GLY A 26 -8.67 -36.11 -41.51
CA GLY A 26 -9.03 -35.37 -40.29
C GLY A 26 -8.51 -33.93 -40.30
N ALA A 27 -7.27 -33.72 -40.75
CA ALA A 27 -6.69 -32.40 -40.89
C ALA A 27 -7.37 -31.55 -41.96
N SER A 28 -7.77 -32.15 -43.12
CA SER A 28 -8.53 -31.44 -44.15
C SER A 28 -9.93 -31.08 -43.67
N MET A 29 -10.62 -32.00 -42.96
CA MET A 29 -11.92 -31.68 -42.35
C MET A 29 -11.83 -30.56 -41.33
N LEU A 30 -10.78 -30.53 -40.50
CA LEU A 30 -10.53 -29.45 -39.57
C LEU A 30 -10.19 -28.15 -40.31
N TYR A 31 -9.43 -28.25 -41.40
CA TYR A 31 -9.08 -27.09 -42.22
C TYR A 31 -10.29 -26.52 -42.98
N ASP A 32 -11.11 -27.39 -43.55
CA ASP A 32 -12.31 -26.99 -44.30
C ASP A 32 -13.39 -26.43 -43.34
N ASN A 33 -13.44 -26.92 -42.10
CA ASN A 33 -14.38 -26.41 -41.09
C ASN A 33 -13.77 -25.31 -40.18
N ARG A 34 -12.51 -24.94 -40.40
CA ARG A 34 -11.85 -23.91 -39.57
C ARG A 34 -12.61 -22.61 -39.50
N LYS A 35 -13.28 -22.24 -40.57
CA LYS A 35 -14.09 -21.01 -40.63
C LYS A 35 -15.26 -21.09 -39.66
N TYR A 36 -15.96 -22.21 -39.63
CA TYR A 36 -17.08 -22.43 -38.70
C TYR A 36 -16.60 -22.57 -37.25
N ILE A 37 -15.45 -23.19 -37.03
CA ILE A 37 -14.82 -23.26 -35.70
C ILE A 37 -14.37 -21.87 -35.25
N TYR A 38 -13.73 -21.12 -36.15
CA TYR A 38 -13.27 -19.75 -35.90
C TYR A 38 -14.43 -18.79 -35.69
N ASP A 39 -15.45 -18.88 -36.51
CA ASP A 39 -16.68 -18.09 -36.38
C ASP A 39 -17.45 -18.48 -35.11
N GLY A 40 -17.50 -19.78 -34.76
CA GLY A 40 -18.08 -20.25 -33.51
C GLY A 40 -17.32 -19.78 -32.27
N VAL A 41 -15.99 -19.84 -32.29
CA VAL A 41 -15.14 -19.33 -31.21
C VAL A 41 -15.28 -17.81 -31.10
N ASN A 42 -15.25 -17.08 -32.21
CA ASN A 42 -15.48 -15.63 -32.23
C ASN A 42 -16.88 -15.26 -31.74
N TRP A 43 -17.90 -16.08 -32.07
CA TRP A 43 -19.26 -15.88 -31.56
C TRP A 43 -19.34 -16.12 -30.05
N VAL A 44 -18.67 -17.15 -29.52
CA VAL A 44 -18.57 -17.43 -28.07
C VAL A 44 -17.76 -16.33 -27.37
N LEU A 45 -16.66 -15.89 -27.97
CA LEU A 45 -15.83 -14.79 -27.46
C LEU A 45 -16.58 -13.45 -27.54
N ALA A 46 -17.32 -13.22 -28.62
CA ALA A 46 -18.18 -12.05 -28.77
C ALA A 46 -19.37 -12.09 -27.76
N LYS A 47 -19.90 -13.26 -27.45
CA LYS A 47 -20.88 -13.41 -26.36
C LYS A 47 -20.26 -13.23 -24.98
N LYS A 48 -18.99 -13.68 -24.75
CA LYS A 48 -18.25 -13.42 -23.52
C LYS A 48 -17.77 -11.95 -23.44
N GLY A 49 -17.39 -11.36 -24.58
CA GLY A 49 -16.92 -9.98 -24.66
C GLY A 49 -18.07 -8.95 -24.70
N LYS A 50 -19.29 -9.36 -24.95
CA LYS A 50 -20.47 -8.64 -24.49
C LYS A 50 -20.64 -8.93 -23.00
N SER A 51 -19.64 -8.54 -22.18
CA SER A 51 -19.98 -7.87 -20.95
C SER A 51 -21.17 -7.01 -21.34
N ARG A 52 -22.36 -7.40 -20.94
CA ARG A 52 -23.49 -6.50 -20.85
C ARG A 52 -22.89 -5.25 -20.25
N LYS A 53 -22.56 -4.24 -21.09
CA LYS A 53 -22.81 -2.90 -20.66
C LYS A 53 -24.23 -3.03 -20.16
N VAL A 54 -24.38 -3.14 -18.86
CA VAL A 54 -25.59 -2.69 -18.23
C VAL A 54 -25.60 -1.25 -18.72
N LYS A 55 -26.23 -1.00 -19.86
CA LYS A 55 -26.88 0.25 -20.07
C LYS A 55 -27.65 0.36 -18.78
N THR A 56 -27.22 1.19 -17.90
CA THR A 56 -28.10 1.94 -17.04
C THR A 56 -28.89 2.82 -18.00
N ASP A 57 -29.66 2.17 -18.87
CA ASP A 57 -30.88 2.76 -19.30
C ASP A 57 -31.61 2.88 -17.97
N ILE A 58 -31.55 4.05 -17.36
CA ILE A 58 -32.57 4.53 -16.48
C ILE A 58 -33.82 4.25 -17.28
N ILE A 59 -34.44 3.08 -17.01
CA ILE A 59 -35.76 2.81 -17.57
C ILE A 59 -36.58 3.92 -16.92
N PRO A 60 -37.03 4.93 -17.69
CA PRO A 60 -37.94 5.90 -17.14
C PRO A 60 -39.12 5.05 -16.70
N HIS A 61 -39.35 4.93 -15.41
CA HIS A 61 -40.55 4.30 -14.95
C HIS A 61 -41.69 4.98 -15.69
N PRO A 62 -42.53 4.25 -16.48
CA PRO A 62 -43.65 4.86 -17.14
C PRO A 62 -44.57 5.34 -16.01
N GLY A 63 -44.56 6.64 -15.77
CA GLY A 63 -45.28 7.27 -14.67
C GLY A 63 -44.43 8.20 -13.79
N ALA A 64 -43.15 8.35 -14.02
CA ALA A 64 -42.36 9.40 -13.36
C ALA A 64 -42.86 10.76 -13.86
N LEU A 65 -43.54 11.50 -13.02
CA LEU A 65 -43.90 12.88 -13.30
C LEU A 65 -42.66 13.68 -13.60
N PRO A 66 -42.69 14.57 -14.63
CA PRO A 66 -41.56 15.47 -14.89
C PRO A 66 -41.34 16.32 -13.62
N GLY A 67 -40.17 16.15 -12.99
CA GLY A 67 -39.86 16.82 -11.72
C GLY A 67 -39.95 15.95 -10.46
N ALA A 68 -40.28 14.66 -10.56
CA ALA A 68 -40.14 13.77 -9.44
C ALA A 68 -38.67 13.66 -9.03
N ILE A 69 -38.34 14.23 -7.87
CA ILE A 69 -37.02 14.07 -7.26
C ILE A 69 -36.96 12.62 -6.78
N ALA A 70 -36.17 11.78 -7.45
CA ALA A 70 -35.90 10.45 -6.94
C ALA A 70 -35.18 10.57 -5.59
N ALA A 71 -35.66 9.85 -4.61
CA ALA A 71 -34.96 9.77 -3.32
C ALA A 71 -33.55 9.23 -3.55
N PRO A 72 -32.54 9.77 -2.88
CA PRO A 72 -31.19 9.26 -2.98
C PRO A 72 -31.16 7.78 -2.55
N VAL A 73 -30.56 6.94 -3.39
CA VAL A 73 -30.45 5.50 -3.13
C VAL A 73 -28.99 5.22 -2.78
N ALA A 74 -28.76 4.74 -1.56
CA ALA A 74 -27.45 4.20 -1.18
C ALA A 74 -27.30 2.77 -1.70
N TYR A 75 -26.18 2.50 -2.34
CA TYR A 75 -25.80 1.15 -2.72
C TYR A 75 -24.77 0.64 -1.72
N THR A 76 -25.11 -0.43 -1.00
CA THR A 76 -24.14 -1.13 -0.19
C THR A 76 -23.36 -2.11 -1.07
N ARG A 77 -22.04 -2.09 -0.96
CA ARG A 77 -21.15 -3.02 -1.63
C ARG A 77 -20.45 -3.90 -0.62
N ILE A 78 -20.43 -5.20 -0.88
CA ILE A 78 -19.62 -6.12 -0.08
C ILE A 78 -18.16 -5.88 -0.44
N VAL A 79 -17.41 -5.32 0.51
CA VAL A 79 -15.95 -5.21 0.41
C VAL A 79 -15.36 -6.56 0.83
N ARG A 80 -14.76 -7.27 -0.11
CA ARG A 80 -14.08 -8.54 0.18
C ARG A 80 -12.59 -8.27 0.36
N GLY A 81 -11.96 -8.97 1.30
CA GLY A 81 -10.51 -8.97 1.43
C GLY A 81 -9.83 -9.36 0.11
N SER A 82 -8.80 -8.63 -0.24
CA SER A 82 -7.99 -8.89 -1.43
C SER A 82 -6.76 -9.70 -1.02
N LYS A 83 -6.49 -10.78 -1.76
CA LYS A 83 -5.21 -11.50 -1.64
C LYS A 83 -4.23 -10.91 -2.66
N PRO A 84 -2.97 -10.65 -2.29
CA PRO A 84 -1.97 -10.21 -3.24
C PRO A 84 -1.76 -11.27 -4.32
N LYS A 85 -1.70 -10.81 -5.57
CA LYS A 85 -1.40 -11.67 -6.73
C LYS A 85 0.00 -11.35 -7.22
N PHE A 86 0.82 -12.39 -7.32
CA PHE A 86 2.17 -12.31 -7.86
C PHE A 86 2.21 -12.88 -9.26
N THR A 87 2.89 -12.18 -10.17
CA THR A 87 3.15 -12.65 -11.53
C THR A 87 4.60 -12.34 -11.85
N GLN A 88 5.37 -13.36 -12.20
CA GLN A 88 6.73 -13.16 -12.66
C GLN A 88 6.70 -12.74 -14.13
N THR A 89 7.40 -11.67 -14.45
CA THR A 89 7.65 -11.19 -15.81
C THR A 89 9.14 -11.26 -16.09
N SER A 90 9.55 -11.14 -17.35
CA SER A 90 10.98 -11.11 -17.69
C SER A 90 11.66 -9.91 -17.01
N GLY A 91 12.45 -10.19 -15.95
CA GLY A 91 13.25 -9.19 -15.21
C GLY A 91 12.48 -8.39 -14.15
N SER A 92 11.24 -8.75 -13.82
CA SER A 92 10.50 -8.10 -12.72
C SER A 92 9.49 -9.03 -12.05
N VAL A 93 9.11 -8.68 -10.83
CA VAL A 93 7.99 -9.28 -10.10
C VAL A 93 6.82 -8.31 -10.12
N ARG A 94 5.70 -8.72 -10.71
CA ARG A 94 4.47 -7.93 -10.73
C ARG A 94 3.58 -8.31 -9.58
N ILE A 95 3.14 -7.31 -8.82
CA ILE A 95 2.22 -7.46 -7.70
C ILE A 95 0.94 -6.67 -7.99
N THR A 96 -0.20 -7.31 -7.80
CA THR A 96 -1.51 -6.66 -7.84
C THR A 96 -2.21 -6.88 -6.51
N HIS A 97 -2.57 -5.79 -5.83
CA HIS A 97 -3.23 -5.86 -4.54
C HIS A 97 -4.15 -4.65 -4.31
N ARG A 98 -4.98 -4.75 -3.26
CA ARG A 98 -5.80 -3.66 -2.73
C ARG A 98 -5.58 -3.58 -1.23
N GLU A 99 -5.24 -2.39 -0.73
CA GLU A 99 -4.96 -2.14 0.67
C GLU A 99 -5.86 -1.03 1.23
N TYR A 100 -6.15 -1.10 2.50
CA TYR A 100 -6.82 -0.06 3.25
C TYR A 100 -5.83 1.03 3.62
N ILE A 101 -6.22 2.30 3.45
CA ILE A 101 -5.40 3.45 3.85
C ILE A 101 -5.89 4.01 5.19
N SER A 102 -7.09 4.55 5.20
CA SER A 102 -7.65 5.25 6.36
C SER A 102 -9.16 5.36 6.31
N GLN A 103 -9.76 5.71 7.44
CA GLN A 103 -11.13 6.19 7.52
C GLN A 103 -11.20 7.66 7.09
N VAL A 104 -12.35 8.02 6.54
CA VAL A 104 -12.73 9.40 6.25
C VAL A 104 -13.74 9.83 7.29
N GLU A 105 -13.38 10.82 8.09
CA GLU A 105 -14.25 11.41 9.09
C GLU A 105 -14.93 12.65 8.52
N GLY A 106 -16.17 12.86 8.93
CA GLY A 106 -16.93 14.05 8.60
C GLY A 106 -16.30 15.30 9.26
N ALA A 107 -16.60 16.47 8.73
CA ALA A 107 -16.14 17.74 9.27
C ALA A 107 -17.32 18.63 9.65
N VAL A 108 -17.37 19.07 10.90
CA VAL A 108 -18.32 20.09 11.38
C VAL A 108 -17.83 21.44 10.94
N ALA A 109 -18.42 22.00 9.93
CA ALA A 109 -18.06 23.28 9.32
C ALA A 109 -16.60 23.36 8.80
N GLY A 110 -16.44 23.89 7.60
CA GLY A 110 -15.15 24.15 7.02
C GLY A 110 -14.73 23.09 6.00
N PHE A 111 -13.46 23.20 5.65
CA PHE A 111 -12.78 22.40 4.67
C PHE A 111 -11.65 21.64 5.38
N HIS A 112 -11.69 20.33 5.35
CA HIS A 112 -10.67 19.49 5.96
C HIS A 112 -9.98 18.66 4.91
N VAL A 113 -8.66 18.70 4.88
CA VAL A 113 -7.81 17.94 3.99
C VAL A 113 -6.98 16.95 4.79
N ASN A 114 -6.93 15.73 4.33
CA ASN A 114 -6.02 14.74 4.84
C ASN A 114 -4.87 14.54 3.83
N ASN A 115 -3.89 15.40 3.90
CA ASN A 115 -2.70 15.38 3.07
C ASN A 115 -1.63 16.31 3.68
N ASP A 116 -1.01 15.85 4.76
CA ASP A 116 0.04 16.62 5.43
C ASP A 116 1.41 16.21 4.90
N TYR A 117 1.94 17.02 3.96
CA TYR A 117 3.31 16.87 3.47
C TYR A 117 4.33 17.02 4.61
N GLY A 118 5.28 16.08 4.65
CA GLY A 118 6.36 16.12 5.65
C GLY A 118 5.94 15.75 7.08
N SER A 119 4.70 15.33 7.29
CA SER A 119 4.18 14.86 8.57
C SER A 119 4.01 13.33 8.60
N ALA A 120 3.57 12.81 9.74
CA ALA A 120 3.19 11.40 9.90
C ALA A 120 2.02 10.98 8.96
N ASN A 121 1.32 11.94 8.37
CA ASN A 121 0.20 11.74 7.44
C ASN A 121 0.58 12.05 5.98
N ASP A 122 1.83 11.87 5.61
CA ASP A 122 2.26 11.99 4.23
C ASP A 122 1.76 10.81 3.38
N TYR A 123 0.87 11.10 2.42
CA TYR A 123 0.31 10.12 1.50
C TYR A 123 1.03 10.09 0.14
N SER A 124 2.34 10.25 0.15
CA SER A 124 3.19 10.10 -1.05
C SER A 124 3.12 8.68 -1.60
N LEU A 125 2.99 8.57 -2.92
CA LEU A 125 2.92 7.29 -3.64
C LEU A 125 4.33 6.72 -3.86
N ASN A 126 4.92 6.26 -2.76
CA ASN A 126 6.17 5.51 -2.70
C ASN A 126 5.87 4.10 -2.17
N PRO A 127 6.33 3.01 -2.82
CA PRO A 127 6.08 1.66 -2.33
C PRO A 127 6.59 1.37 -0.92
N LEU A 128 7.51 2.18 -0.41
CA LEU A 128 8.02 2.08 0.97
C LEU A 128 7.17 2.87 1.97
N ASN A 129 6.21 3.67 1.51
CA ASN A 129 5.39 4.49 2.38
C ASN A 129 4.28 3.66 3.07
N TYR A 130 4.47 3.38 4.35
CA TYR A 130 3.52 2.62 5.17
C TYR A 130 2.21 3.37 5.48
N THR A 131 2.17 4.68 5.29
CA THR A 131 0.95 5.46 5.47
C THR A 131 -0.07 5.12 4.38
N VAL A 132 0.41 4.85 3.17
CA VAL A 132 -0.44 4.48 2.01
C VAL A 132 -0.58 2.97 1.87
N PHE A 133 0.51 2.24 2.05
CA PHE A 133 0.59 0.80 1.83
C PHE A 133 0.93 0.06 3.12
N ASN A 134 -0.02 -0.66 3.69
CA ASN A 134 0.22 -1.39 4.93
C ASN A 134 1.08 -2.65 4.75
N TRP A 135 1.05 -3.23 3.55
CA TRP A 135 1.70 -4.51 3.27
C TRP A 135 2.81 -4.41 2.21
N LEU A 136 2.63 -3.62 1.15
CA LEU A 136 3.58 -3.50 0.04
C LEU A 136 5.02 -3.19 0.49
N PRO A 137 5.28 -2.29 1.46
CA PRO A 137 6.64 -1.96 1.88
C PRO A 137 7.44 -3.15 2.42
N THR A 138 6.77 -4.16 3.00
CA THR A 138 7.43 -5.36 3.53
C THR A 138 8.11 -6.19 2.44
N ILE A 139 7.68 -6.04 1.19
CA ILE A 139 8.23 -6.74 0.03
C ILE A 139 9.05 -5.78 -0.83
N ALA A 140 8.54 -4.59 -1.06
CA ALA A 140 9.17 -3.59 -1.91
C ALA A 140 10.58 -3.23 -1.47
N GLY A 141 10.85 -3.20 -0.16
CA GLY A 141 12.19 -2.95 0.38
C GLY A 141 13.27 -3.96 -0.02
N ASN A 142 12.90 -5.11 -0.62
CA ASN A 142 13.86 -6.08 -1.15
C ASN A 142 14.20 -5.87 -2.63
N PHE A 143 13.84 -4.73 -3.20
CA PHE A 143 14.07 -4.39 -4.61
C PHE A 143 14.64 -2.98 -4.74
N ASP A 144 15.46 -2.75 -5.78
CA ASP A 144 16.07 -1.44 -6.03
C ASP A 144 15.19 -0.45 -6.74
N GLN A 145 14.32 -0.94 -7.62
CA GLN A 145 13.53 -0.11 -8.49
C GLN A 145 12.09 -0.58 -8.57
N TYR A 146 11.20 0.35 -8.84
CA TYR A 146 9.79 0.07 -9.04
C TYR A 146 9.17 0.86 -10.21
N LYS A 147 8.03 0.39 -10.67
CA LYS A 147 7.16 1.11 -11.60
C LYS A 147 5.71 0.75 -11.34
N PHE A 148 4.87 1.72 -11.09
CA PHE A 148 3.43 1.49 -11.09
C PHE A 148 2.93 1.27 -12.52
N VAL A 149 2.16 0.20 -12.70
CA VAL A 149 1.47 -0.13 -13.95
C VAL A 149 0.05 0.41 -13.93
N ASN A 150 -0.58 0.34 -12.77
CA ASN A 150 -1.90 0.89 -12.51
C ASN A 150 -2.03 1.18 -11.02
N ILE A 151 -2.66 2.30 -10.70
CA ILE A 151 -2.97 2.66 -9.31
C ILE A 151 -4.24 3.51 -9.28
N SER A 152 -5.05 3.34 -8.26
CA SER A 152 -6.28 4.10 -8.06
C SER A 152 -6.67 4.16 -6.60
N LEU A 153 -7.25 5.27 -6.19
CA LEU A 153 -7.93 5.40 -4.90
C LEU A 153 -9.39 4.98 -5.04
N HIS A 154 -9.92 4.39 -3.98
CA HIS A 154 -11.32 4.00 -3.87
C HIS A 154 -11.85 4.47 -2.53
N TYR A 155 -12.89 5.28 -2.57
CA TYR A 155 -13.68 5.60 -1.41
C TYR A 155 -14.91 4.70 -1.35
N VAL A 156 -15.13 4.08 -0.22
CA VAL A 156 -16.28 3.19 0.06
C VAL A 156 -17.06 3.76 1.24
N PRO A 157 -18.33 4.15 1.04
CA PRO A 157 -19.11 4.77 2.08
C PRO A 157 -19.53 3.79 3.18
N LEU A 158 -19.58 4.29 4.42
CA LEU A 158 -20.13 3.61 5.60
C LEU A 158 -21.31 4.38 6.22
N CYS A 159 -21.56 5.60 5.77
CA CYS A 159 -22.59 6.48 6.34
C CYS A 159 -23.95 6.32 5.67
N ALA A 160 -24.99 6.83 6.32
CA ALA A 160 -26.35 6.87 5.79
C ALA A 160 -26.50 7.94 4.70
N THR A 161 -27.54 7.82 3.85
CA THR A 161 -27.84 8.79 2.79
C THR A 161 -28.30 10.16 3.30
N THR A 162 -28.53 10.28 4.59
CA THR A 162 -28.91 11.53 5.27
C THR A 162 -27.71 12.38 5.66
N GLU A 163 -26.50 11.84 5.59
CA GLU A 163 -25.30 12.59 5.95
C GLU A 163 -25.00 13.66 4.90
N PRO A 164 -24.95 14.94 5.31
CA PRO A 164 -24.63 16.04 4.42
C PRO A 164 -23.14 16.14 4.17
N GLY A 165 -22.76 16.86 3.10
CA GLY A 165 -21.37 17.16 2.78
C GLY A 165 -20.90 16.51 1.51
N ARG A 166 -19.58 16.56 1.31
CA ARG A 166 -18.88 15.95 0.19
C ARG A 166 -17.56 15.35 0.62
N VAL A 167 -17.19 14.28 -0.06
CA VAL A 167 -15.87 13.64 -0.01
C VAL A 167 -15.24 13.83 -1.38
N ALA A 168 -14.01 14.30 -1.42
CA ALA A 168 -13.24 14.51 -2.62
C ALA A 168 -11.92 13.73 -2.51
N LEU A 169 -11.59 12.95 -3.53
CA LEU A 169 -10.28 12.32 -3.69
C LEU A 169 -9.48 13.14 -4.70
N PHE A 170 -8.21 13.38 -4.45
CA PHE A 170 -7.35 14.10 -5.38
C PHE A 170 -5.95 13.49 -5.47
N PHE A 171 -5.28 13.80 -6.56
CA PHE A 171 -3.89 13.40 -6.81
C PHE A 171 -3.11 14.60 -7.30
N ASP A 172 -1.93 14.80 -6.70
CA ASP A 172 -0.93 15.74 -7.11
C ASP A 172 0.30 15.00 -7.64
N LYS A 173 0.78 15.47 -8.80
CA LYS A 173 2.00 14.90 -9.39
C LYS A 173 3.25 15.37 -8.66
N ASP A 174 3.23 16.58 -8.13
CA ASP A 174 4.31 17.11 -7.31
C ASP A 174 4.14 16.68 -5.85
N SER A 175 5.03 15.83 -5.39
CA SER A 175 4.96 15.32 -4.03
C SER A 175 5.45 16.31 -2.96
N GLU A 176 6.01 17.46 -3.35
CA GLU A 176 6.45 18.50 -2.43
C GLU A 176 5.42 19.63 -2.24
N ASP A 177 4.45 19.74 -3.18
CA ASP A 177 3.43 20.77 -3.07
C ASP A 177 2.58 20.59 -1.80
N PRO A 178 2.25 21.67 -1.09
CA PRO A 178 1.30 21.58 0.02
C PRO A 178 -0.08 21.14 -0.49
N GLY A 179 -0.85 20.50 0.39
CA GLY A 179 -2.25 20.18 0.10
C GLY A 179 -3.09 21.45 -0.10
N PRO A 180 -4.30 21.34 -0.68
CA PRO A 180 -5.19 22.49 -0.85
C PRO A 180 -5.71 22.97 0.51
N ASP A 181 -5.60 24.25 0.80
CA ASP A 181 -6.08 24.86 2.05
C ASP A 181 -7.57 25.17 2.01
N GLU A 182 -8.13 25.26 0.82
CA GLU A 182 -9.53 25.63 0.59
C GLU A 182 -10.13 24.93 -0.64
N ARG A 183 -11.44 25.00 -0.76
CA ARG A 183 -12.15 24.38 -1.87
C ARG A 183 -11.77 24.93 -3.25
N ALA A 184 -11.43 26.20 -3.34
CA ALA A 184 -10.99 26.79 -4.62
C ALA A 184 -9.66 26.17 -5.07
N GLY A 185 -8.71 25.98 -4.16
CA GLY A 185 -7.47 25.26 -4.41
C GLY A 185 -7.72 23.81 -4.81
N LEU A 186 -8.61 23.11 -4.10
CA LEU A 186 -9.00 21.73 -4.45
C LEU A 186 -9.58 21.63 -5.86
N ALA A 187 -10.47 22.55 -6.24
CA ALA A 187 -11.11 22.54 -7.54
C ALA A 187 -10.14 22.77 -8.72
N ALA A 188 -8.94 23.29 -8.44
CA ALA A 188 -7.90 23.50 -9.44
C ALA A 188 -7.13 22.20 -9.79
N TYR A 189 -7.28 21.15 -8.99
CA TYR A 189 -6.60 19.88 -9.25
C TYR A 189 -7.15 19.20 -10.50
N ARG A 190 -6.26 18.82 -11.41
CA ARG A 190 -6.63 18.11 -12.65
C ARG A 190 -7.22 16.73 -12.38
N HIS A 191 -6.72 16.07 -11.33
CA HIS A 191 -7.13 14.71 -10.96
C HIS A 191 -7.89 14.79 -9.64
N LEU A 192 -9.17 15.09 -9.77
CA LEU A 192 -10.13 15.26 -8.70
C LEU A 192 -11.37 14.39 -8.98
N ALA A 193 -11.91 13.76 -7.94
CA ALA A 193 -13.20 13.07 -7.99
C ALA A 193 -13.97 13.37 -6.70
N GLU A 194 -15.13 14.00 -6.84
CA GLU A 194 -15.99 14.41 -5.74
C GLU A 194 -17.30 13.63 -5.73
N ILE A 195 -17.77 13.30 -4.52
CA ILE A 195 -19.04 12.60 -4.35
C ILE A 195 -19.71 12.97 -3.02
N SER A 196 -21.02 12.71 -2.91
CA SER A 196 -21.71 12.74 -1.61
C SER A 196 -21.13 11.68 -0.67
N PRO A 197 -21.12 11.89 0.67
CA PRO A 197 -20.50 10.98 1.62
C PRO A 197 -21.00 9.52 1.51
N TRP A 198 -22.23 9.32 1.11
CA TRP A 198 -22.89 8.03 0.93
C TRP A 198 -22.68 7.41 -0.47
N GLY A 199 -21.92 8.03 -1.33
CA GLY A 199 -21.61 7.54 -2.68
C GLY A 199 -20.23 6.88 -2.75
N GLU A 200 -20.09 5.83 -3.56
CA GLU A 200 -18.77 5.21 -3.85
C GLU A 200 -18.10 5.95 -5.01
N VAL A 201 -16.81 6.27 -4.87
CA VAL A 201 -16.03 6.89 -5.94
C VAL A 201 -14.66 6.25 -6.08
N ARG A 202 -14.19 6.20 -7.33
CA ARG A 202 -12.87 5.76 -7.71
C ARG A 202 -12.13 6.86 -8.46
N LEU A 203 -10.92 7.18 -8.01
CA LEU A 203 -10.01 8.07 -8.70
C LEU A 203 -8.86 7.25 -9.32
N PRO A 204 -8.83 7.05 -10.64
CA PRO A 204 -7.66 6.50 -11.31
C PRO A 204 -6.54 7.54 -11.30
N ILE A 205 -5.33 7.09 -10.92
CA ILE A 205 -4.15 7.93 -10.87
C ILE A 205 -3.34 7.73 -12.13
N PRO A 206 -2.90 8.82 -12.80
CA PRO A 206 -2.07 8.72 -13.99
C PRO A 206 -0.71 8.11 -13.62
N VAL A 207 -0.34 7.05 -14.30
CA VAL A 207 0.97 6.43 -14.20
C VAL A 207 1.83 6.84 -15.39
N ASP A 208 3.11 7.05 -15.14
CA ASP A 208 4.11 7.23 -16.16
C ASP A 208 4.90 5.93 -16.40
N ASN A 209 5.64 5.87 -17.49
CA ASN A 209 6.45 4.69 -17.82
C ASN A 209 7.87 4.78 -17.26
N VAL A 210 8.05 5.51 -16.17
CA VAL A 210 9.36 5.75 -15.55
C VAL A 210 9.61 4.72 -14.46
N LYS A 211 10.79 4.10 -14.48
CA LYS A 211 11.31 3.33 -13.35
C LYS A 211 11.91 4.30 -12.34
N ARG A 212 11.52 4.16 -11.07
CA ARG A 212 12.03 4.94 -9.95
C ARG A 212 12.83 4.08 -9.02
N PHE A 213 13.79 4.69 -8.34
CA PHE A 213 14.53 4.01 -7.28
C PHE A 213 13.67 3.85 -6.04
N MET A 214 13.88 2.74 -5.35
CA MET A 214 13.27 2.43 -4.07
C MET A 214 14.04 3.17 -2.99
N ASN A 215 13.54 4.32 -2.58
CA ASN A 215 14.18 5.15 -1.56
C ASN A 215 13.10 5.91 -0.78
N ASP A 216 13.19 5.87 0.53
CA ASP A 216 12.32 6.60 1.47
C ASP A 216 13.13 7.51 2.42
N ASN A 217 14.40 7.74 2.11
CA ASN A 217 15.24 8.64 2.88
C ASN A 217 14.66 10.07 2.83
N PRO A 218 14.44 10.73 3.97
CA PRO A 218 13.94 12.12 4.01
C PRO A 218 14.81 13.15 3.27
N THR A 219 16.08 12.82 3.03
CA THR A 219 17.00 13.69 2.28
C THR A 219 16.98 13.46 0.77
N ALA A 220 16.28 12.42 0.30
CA ALA A 220 16.09 12.18 -1.12
C ALA A 220 15.10 13.17 -1.70
N ASP A 221 15.32 13.59 -2.96
CA ASP A 221 14.35 14.42 -3.67
C ASP A 221 13.04 13.63 -3.89
N PRO A 222 11.92 14.04 -3.26
CA PRO A 222 10.66 13.32 -3.34
C PRO A 222 10.12 13.20 -4.79
N LYS A 223 10.44 14.16 -5.65
CA LYS A 223 9.99 14.19 -7.06
C LYS A 223 10.63 13.07 -7.89
N LEU A 224 11.83 12.61 -7.49
CA LEU A 224 12.54 11.54 -8.18
C LEU A 224 12.13 10.15 -7.70
N VAL A 225 11.74 10.03 -6.44
CA VAL A 225 11.45 8.73 -5.81
C VAL A 225 9.96 8.42 -5.70
N ASN A 226 9.06 9.43 -5.71
CA ASN A 226 7.63 9.25 -5.62
C ASN A 226 6.93 9.35 -6.98
N LEU A 227 5.80 8.67 -7.16
CA LEU A 227 4.94 8.87 -8.33
C LEU A 227 4.20 10.22 -8.25
N GLY A 228 3.96 10.71 -7.07
CA GLY A 228 3.20 11.89 -6.71
C GLY A 228 2.59 11.70 -5.33
N LYS A 229 1.58 12.47 -4.99
CA LYS A 229 0.91 12.45 -3.71
C LYS A 229 -0.60 12.34 -3.87
N VAL A 230 -1.25 11.65 -2.96
CA VAL A 230 -2.71 11.53 -2.93
C VAL A 230 -3.25 12.16 -1.65
N GLY A 231 -4.52 12.51 -1.70
CA GLY A 231 -5.22 12.98 -0.52
C GLY A 231 -6.72 12.90 -0.70
N TRP A 232 -7.42 13.24 0.35
CA TRP A 232 -8.87 13.42 0.32
C TRP A 232 -9.26 14.62 1.16
N ALA A 233 -10.33 15.27 0.75
CA ALA A 233 -10.89 16.39 1.45
C ALA A 233 -12.36 16.12 1.80
N VAL A 234 -12.81 16.70 2.92
CA VAL A 234 -14.18 16.65 3.37
C VAL A 234 -14.67 18.06 3.64
N TYR A 235 -15.86 18.39 3.18
CA TYR A 235 -16.45 19.70 3.40
C TYR A 235 -17.97 19.68 3.36
N GLY A 236 -18.60 20.70 3.95
CA GLY A 236 -20.05 20.87 3.99
C GLY A 236 -20.78 19.84 4.86
N GLY A 237 -20.08 19.16 5.75
CA GLY A 237 -20.64 18.27 6.73
C GLY A 237 -21.15 19.01 7.96
N THR A 238 -21.94 18.32 8.79
CA THR A 238 -22.47 18.82 10.07
C THR A 238 -22.07 17.94 11.25
N THR A 239 -21.43 16.82 11.00
CA THR A 239 -21.03 15.84 12.00
C THR A 239 -19.58 15.42 11.82
N THR A 240 -18.99 14.86 12.88
CA THR A 240 -17.68 14.20 12.85
C THR A 240 -17.79 12.69 12.68
N ASN A 241 -18.97 12.19 12.27
CA ASN A 241 -19.19 10.76 12.05
C ASN A 241 -18.25 10.22 10.96
N THR A 242 -17.92 8.95 11.04
CA THR A 242 -17.20 8.26 9.98
C THR A 242 -18.04 8.21 8.71
N TYR A 243 -17.53 8.79 7.62
CA TYR A 243 -18.20 8.78 6.33
C TYR A 243 -17.90 7.50 5.53
N GLY A 244 -16.72 6.98 5.61
CA GLY A 244 -16.32 5.77 4.89
C GLY A 244 -14.84 5.46 5.01
N ASP A 245 -14.39 4.57 4.13
CA ASP A 245 -13.03 4.07 4.08
C ASP A 245 -12.36 4.41 2.73
N VAL A 246 -11.07 4.75 2.76
CA VAL A 246 -10.24 4.91 1.57
C VAL A 246 -9.34 3.69 1.41
N PHE A 247 -9.33 3.15 0.21
CA PHE A 247 -8.46 2.06 -0.23
C PHE A 247 -7.59 2.49 -1.39
N VAL A 248 -6.40 1.94 -1.48
CA VAL A 248 -5.56 1.97 -2.68
C VAL A 248 -5.60 0.61 -3.38
N GLN A 249 -5.82 0.61 -4.68
CA GLN A 249 -5.69 -0.56 -5.53
C GLN A 249 -4.58 -0.32 -6.53
N TYR A 250 -3.64 -1.22 -6.63
CA TYR A 250 -2.46 -1.04 -7.46
C TYR A 250 -2.04 -2.32 -8.19
N THR A 251 -1.29 -2.10 -9.27
CA THR A 251 -0.43 -3.08 -9.94
C THR A 251 0.93 -2.43 -10.09
N ILE A 252 1.94 -3.06 -9.53
CA ILE A 252 3.32 -2.55 -9.50
C ILE A 252 4.28 -3.61 -10.02
N ASP A 253 5.30 -3.18 -10.75
CA ASP A 253 6.45 -3.99 -11.15
C ASP A 253 7.64 -3.61 -10.27
N LEU A 254 8.27 -4.61 -9.66
CA LEU A 254 9.47 -4.49 -8.85
C LEU A 254 10.66 -5.11 -9.59
N TYR A 255 11.78 -4.39 -9.62
CA TYR A 255 12.98 -4.73 -10.39
C TYR A 255 14.20 -4.83 -9.49
N GLU A 256 15.22 -5.56 -9.93
CA GLU A 256 16.52 -5.72 -9.29
C GLU A 256 16.37 -6.12 -7.81
N PRO A 257 16.10 -7.44 -7.54
CA PRO A 257 15.97 -7.90 -6.17
C PRO A 257 17.30 -7.77 -5.41
N GLN A 258 17.24 -7.21 -4.21
CA GLN A 258 18.37 -7.09 -3.28
C GLN A 258 18.07 -7.78 -1.96
N PRO A 259 19.05 -8.43 -1.33
CA PRO A 259 18.93 -8.90 0.04
C PRO A 259 19.03 -7.71 1.00
N VAL A 260 17.91 -7.17 1.45
CA VAL A 260 17.87 -6.15 2.50
C VAL A 260 17.41 -6.78 3.81
N ASN A 261 18.09 -6.46 4.90
CA ASN A 261 17.62 -6.84 6.22
C ASN A 261 16.47 -5.91 6.66
N THR A 262 15.25 -6.31 6.34
CA THR A 262 14.02 -5.56 6.68
C THR A 262 13.57 -5.77 8.12
N LEU A 263 14.28 -6.58 8.91
CA LEU A 263 13.89 -6.95 10.27
C LEU A 263 14.67 -6.19 11.32
N GLN A 264 15.77 -5.54 10.96
CA GLN A 264 16.65 -4.87 11.92
C GLN A 264 17.03 -3.48 11.44
N GLN A 265 17.09 -2.54 12.35
CA GLN A 265 17.51 -1.17 12.10
C GLN A 265 18.43 -0.68 13.22
N ASP A 266 19.48 0.03 12.86
CA ASP A 266 20.40 0.68 13.78
C ASP A 266 20.42 2.19 13.51
N LEU A 267 20.24 2.98 14.57
CA LEU A 267 20.32 4.44 14.54
C LEU A 267 21.34 4.86 15.60
N ALA A 268 22.24 5.72 15.22
CA ALA A 268 23.18 6.35 16.15
C ALA A 268 23.19 7.87 15.95
N GLY A 269 23.46 8.60 17.01
CA GLY A 269 23.47 10.05 16.95
C GLY A 269 24.13 10.70 18.15
N THR A 270 24.18 12.01 18.09
CA THR A 270 24.59 12.89 19.19
C THR A 270 23.50 13.93 19.41
N VAL A 271 23.43 14.49 20.62
CA VAL A 271 22.50 15.57 20.93
C VAL A 271 22.79 16.83 20.09
N ALA A 272 24.05 17.06 19.78
CA ALA A 272 24.47 18.25 19.03
C ALA A 272 24.19 18.16 17.51
N SER A 273 24.28 16.94 16.91
CA SER A 273 24.16 16.75 15.47
C SER A 273 22.99 15.84 15.05
N GLY A 274 22.17 15.39 16.00
CA GLY A 274 21.06 14.49 15.70
C GLY A 274 21.51 13.10 15.26
N VAL A 275 20.91 12.55 14.23
CA VAL A 275 21.28 11.23 13.70
C VAL A 275 22.56 11.31 12.90
N THR A 276 23.56 10.54 13.27
CA THR A 276 24.86 10.45 12.57
C THR A 276 25.00 9.20 11.73
N TYR A 277 24.23 8.16 12.05
CA TYR A 277 24.24 6.88 11.35
C TYR A 277 22.86 6.23 11.39
N GLN A 278 22.44 5.67 10.26
CA GLN A 278 21.23 4.88 10.15
C GLN A 278 21.50 3.70 9.22
N ALA A 279 21.17 2.51 9.66
CA ALA A 279 21.25 1.30 8.87
C ALA A 279 19.94 0.50 8.95
N GLY A 280 19.60 -0.18 7.88
CA GLY A 280 18.38 -0.99 7.78
C GLY A 280 17.17 -0.23 7.25
N PRO A 281 15.98 -0.85 7.31
CA PRO A 281 14.74 -0.26 6.83
C PRO A 281 14.27 0.88 7.75
N ASN A 282 13.61 1.88 7.17
CA ASN A 282 13.16 3.06 7.92
C ASN A 282 11.85 2.82 8.70
N PHE A 283 11.76 1.77 9.50
CA PHE A 283 10.60 1.56 10.36
C PHE A 283 10.66 2.33 11.69
N LEU A 284 11.85 2.78 12.08
CA LEU A 284 12.10 3.63 13.23
C LEU A 284 12.92 4.84 12.80
N THR A 285 12.44 6.04 13.08
CA THR A 285 13.13 7.30 12.77
C THR A 285 13.34 8.11 14.04
N TYR A 286 14.45 8.84 14.08
CA TYR A 286 14.68 9.84 15.11
C TYR A 286 13.79 11.05 14.86
N GLU A 287 13.08 11.51 15.88
CA GLU A 287 12.19 12.65 15.77
C GLU A 287 12.76 13.87 16.49
N LEU A 288 13.08 13.73 17.75
CA LEU A 288 13.55 14.83 18.56
C LEU A 288 14.45 14.34 19.70
N GLY A 289 15.52 15.07 19.98
CA GLY A 289 16.35 14.87 21.14
C GLY A 289 16.57 16.17 21.90
N THR A 290 16.54 16.06 23.24
CA THR A 290 16.93 17.12 24.16
C THR A 290 18.03 16.59 25.07
N ALA A 291 18.61 17.45 25.87
CA ALA A 291 19.58 17.01 26.89
C ALA A 291 18.98 16.07 27.94
N THR A 292 17.65 15.96 28.01
CA THR A 292 16.91 15.18 29.01
C THR A 292 16.01 14.08 28.45
N SER A 293 15.80 14.00 27.15
CA SER A 293 14.96 12.99 26.52
C SER A 293 15.31 12.76 25.06
N VAL A 294 15.00 11.58 24.53
CA VAL A 294 15.10 11.25 23.12
C VAL A 294 13.79 10.61 22.67
N THR A 295 13.25 11.08 21.55
CA THR A 295 12.02 10.58 20.95
C THR A 295 12.31 9.98 19.59
N TYR A 296 11.78 8.78 19.37
CA TYR A 296 11.81 8.05 18.11
C TYR A 296 10.40 7.78 17.66
N GLN A 297 10.17 7.81 16.36
CA GLN A 297 8.90 7.48 15.74
C GLN A 297 8.96 6.11 15.05
N PHE A 298 8.00 5.25 15.39
CA PHE A 298 7.72 4.03 14.64
C PHE A 298 6.82 4.35 13.46
N ARG A 299 7.25 4.00 12.27
CA ARG A 299 6.50 4.20 11.02
C ARG A 299 5.71 2.97 10.60
N VAL A 300 6.07 1.80 11.13
CA VAL A 300 5.56 0.51 10.68
C VAL A 300 4.85 -0.20 11.83
N PRO A 301 3.62 -0.67 11.65
CA PRO A 301 2.98 -1.54 12.62
C PRO A 301 3.74 -2.85 12.82
N GLY A 302 3.76 -3.35 14.05
CA GLY A 302 4.42 -4.60 14.40
C GLY A 302 4.85 -4.67 15.85
N THR A 303 5.46 -5.76 16.22
CA THR A 303 6.11 -5.94 17.55
C THR A 303 7.61 -5.82 17.36
N TYR A 304 8.24 -5.05 18.24
CA TYR A 304 9.66 -4.70 18.15
C TYR A 304 10.35 -4.98 19.48
N VAL A 305 11.57 -5.50 19.42
CA VAL A 305 12.53 -5.42 20.52
C VAL A 305 13.46 -4.26 20.22
N ILE A 306 13.52 -3.30 21.14
CA ILE A 306 14.36 -2.11 21.04
C ILE A 306 15.41 -2.19 22.12
N THR A 307 16.65 -1.99 21.75
CA THR A 307 17.75 -1.79 22.70
C THR A 307 18.33 -0.39 22.46
N TRP A 308 18.27 0.43 23.46
CA TRP A 308 18.78 1.79 23.44
C TRP A 308 19.99 1.90 24.39
N ASN A 309 21.07 2.46 23.89
CA ASN A 309 22.31 2.70 24.63
C ASN A 309 22.67 4.17 24.54
N ALA A 310 23.15 4.75 25.61
CA ALA A 310 23.57 6.14 25.63
C ALA A 310 24.76 6.39 26.54
N ASN A 311 25.51 7.45 26.21
CA ASN A 311 26.48 8.05 27.10
C ASN A 311 25.82 9.24 27.80
N VAL A 312 25.81 9.19 29.16
CA VAL A 312 25.17 10.17 30.02
C VAL A 312 26.13 10.61 31.11
N THR A 313 25.97 11.83 31.60
CA THR A 313 26.84 12.36 32.67
C THR A 313 26.25 12.15 34.07
N VAL A 314 24.95 11.92 34.17
CA VAL A 314 24.24 11.67 35.43
C VAL A 314 23.41 10.40 35.32
N SER A 315 23.45 9.57 36.34
CA SER A 315 22.68 8.33 36.39
C SER A 315 21.18 8.60 36.51
N GLY A 316 20.41 7.88 35.73
CA GLY A 316 18.95 7.89 35.77
C GLY A 316 18.39 7.68 34.35
N ILE A 317 17.61 6.64 34.19
CA ILE A 317 16.75 6.48 33.02
C ILE A 317 15.34 6.49 33.54
N GLY A 318 14.52 7.44 33.08
CA GLY A 318 13.09 7.40 33.33
C GLY A 318 12.44 6.24 32.58
N VAL A 319 11.27 5.84 33.04
CA VAL A 319 10.47 4.82 32.33
C VAL A 319 10.08 5.39 30.98
N PRO A 320 10.41 4.72 29.85
CA PRO A 320 9.97 5.16 28.54
C PRO A 320 8.46 5.21 28.45
N THR A 321 7.99 6.19 27.69
CA THR A 321 6.58 6.39 27.40
C THR A 321 6.33 6.21 25.91
N VAL A 322 5.13 5.77 25.56
CA VAL A 322 4.68 5.66 24.17
C VAL A 322 3.45 6.51 23.94
N SER A 323 3.33 7.06 22.73
CA SER A 323 2.12 7.76 22.31
C SER A 323 0.98 6.78 22.02
N THR A 324 -0.21 7.33 21.81
CA THR A 324 -1.37 6.54 21.34
C THR A 324 -1.01 5.73 20.10
N GLY A 325 -1.33 4.43 20.09
CA GLY A 325 -1.02 3.52 18.99
C GLY A 325 0.16 2.59 19.24
N ALA A 326 0.82 2.69 20.40
CA ALA A 326 1.78 1.71 20.83
C ALA A 326 1.60 1.30 22.30
N THR A 327 2.13 0.14 22.64
CA THR A 327 2.13 -0.41 24.01
C THR A 327 3.49 -1.01 24.32
N ILE A 328 4.06 -0.69 25.49
CA ILE A 328 5.25 -1.35 26.00
C ILE A 328 4.79 -2.60 26.76
N ASN A 329 5.15 -3.78 26.25
CA ASN A 329 4.76 -5.06 26.85
C ASN A 329 5.69 -5.51 27.97
N GLY A 330 6.92 -5.02 27.98
CA GLY A 330 7.92 -5.29 28.99
C GLY A 330 9.16 -4.45 28.72
N SER A 331 9.88 -4.12 29.78
CA SER A 331 11.07 -3.29 29.68
C SER A 331 12.05 -3.52 30.80
N PHE A 332 13.31 -3.32 30.49
CA PHE A 332 14.41 -3.39 31.45
C PHE A 332 15.43 -2.28 31.15
N GLY A 333 15.84 -1.56 32.20
CA GLY A 333 16.82 -0.50 32.05
C GLY A 333 17.91 -0.59 33.15
N VAL A 334 19.13 -0.31 32.74
CA VAL A 334 20.29 -0.21 33.62
C VAL A 334 21.02 1.10 33.34
N SER A 335 21.33 1.82 34.42
CA SER A 335 22.13 3.02 34.35
C SER A 335 23.37 2.87 35.23
N ASN A 336 24.54 2.85 34.59
CA ASN A 336 25.84 2.77 35.20
C ASN A 336 26.76 3.80 34.53
N LEU A 337 27.05 4.88 35.25
CA LEU A 337 27.87 5.97 34.65
C LEU A 337 29.18 5.47 34.06
N PRO A 338 29.56 5.94 32.90
CA PRO A 338 28.92 6.99 32.07
C PRO A 338 27.90 6.44 31.03
N ARG A 339 27.38 5.26 31.24
CA ARG A 339 26.50 4.58 30.26
C ARG A 339 25.12 4.31 30.84
N ALA A 340 24.13 4.38 29.99
CA ALA A 340 22.76 3.97 30.26
C ALA A 340 22.29 3.04 29.13
N SER A 341 21.60 1.97 29.50
CA SER A 341 21.05 1.01 28.54
C SER A 341 19.60 0.72 28.90
N TYR A 342 18.76 0.60 27.87
CA TYR A 342 17.36 0.30 28.01
C TYR A 342 16.93 -0.69 26.91
N THR A 343 16.18 -1.72 27.31
CA THR A 343 15.61 -2.69 26.38
C THR A 343 14.11 -2.77 26.62
N ALA A 344 13.32 -2.72 25.55
CA ALA A 344 11.86 -2.84 25.62
C ALA A 344 11.31 -3.71 24.51
N ASN A 345 10.18 -4.37 24.82
CA ASN A 345 9.31 -4.98 23.82
C ASN A 345 8.12 -4.05 23.59
N VAL A 346 7.96 -3.56 22.37
CA VAL A 346 6.96 -2.56 22.00
C VAL A 346 6.07 -3.10 20.90
N THR A 347 4.76 -3.09 21.10
CA THR A 347 3.78 -3.38 20.05
C THR A 347 3.22 -2.07 19.52
N VAL A 348 3.32 -1.87 18.21
CA VAL A 348 2.86 -0.69 17.47
C VAL A 348 1.69 -1.08 16.57
N VAL A 349 0.56 -0.40 16.71
CA VAL A 349 -0.65 -0.62 15.90
C VAL A 349 -0.69 0.35 14.72
N ARG A 350 -0.18 1.55 14.92
CA ARG A 350 -0.02 2.62 13.91
C ARG A 350 1.15 3.52 14.30
N ASN A 351 1.44 4.53 13.45
CA ASN A 351 2.48 5.50 13.77
C ASN A 351 2.43 5.93 15.23
N ALA A 352 3.51 5.70 15.94
CA ALA A 352 3.59 5.98 17.36
C ALA A 352 5.02 6.39 17.75
N ASN A 353 5.11 7.25 18.75
CA ASN A 353 6.38 7.72 19.29
C ASN A 353 6.73 6.95 20.55
N ILE A 354 8.01 6.64 20.73
CA ILE A 354 8.59 6.23 21.99
C ILE A 354 9.52 7.33 22.48
N THR A 355 9.30 7.80 23.70
CA THR A 355 10.15 8.79 24.36
C THR A 355 10.87 8.14 25.53
N ILE A 356 12.19 8.28 25.55
CA ILE A 356 13.06 7.83 26.63
C ILE A 356 13.43 9.06 27.46
N PRO A 357 12.81 9.29 28.62
CA PRO A 357 13.03 10.46 29.45
C PRO A 357 14.11 10.24 30.51
N GLY A 358 14.40 11.27 31.28
CA GLY A 358 15.26 11.22 32.46
C GLY A 358 16.75 11.16 32.17
N LEU A 359 17.14 11.56 30.97
CA LEU A 359 18.54 11.64 30.56
C LEU A 359 19.12 12.98 31.01
N THR A 360 20.17 12.97 31.80
CA THR A 360 20.90 14.20 32.16
C THR A 360 22.30 14.13 31.59
N GLY A 361 22.66 15.16 30.78
CA GLY A 361 23.96 15.20 30.14
C GLY A 361 24.13 14.12 29.08
N LEU A 362 23.08 13.82 28.32
CA LEU A 362 23.16 12.95 27.14
C LEU A 362 24.14 13.54 26.13
N THR A 363 25.13 12.76 25.71
CA THR A 363 26.12 13.18 24.74
C THR A 363 25.99 12.44 23.42
N SER A 364 25.80 11.13 23.48
CA SER A 364 25.62 10.28 22.32
C SER A 364 24.67 9.11 22.66
N TRP A 365 24.04 8.58 21.64
CA TRP A 365 23.09 7.48 21.77
C TRP A 365 23.18 6.54 20.56
N GLN A 366 22.76 5.30 20.78
CA GLN A 366 22.55 4.31 19.74
C GLN A 366 21.28 3.53 20.06
N VAL A 367 20.46 3.32 19.07
CA VAL A 367 19.25 2.49 19.12
C VAL A 367 19.39 1.37 18.13
N PHE A 368 19.19 0.16 18.62
CA PHE A 368 19.01 -1.02 17.82
C PHE A 368 17.57 -1.51 17.96
N ALA A 369 16.88 -1.67 16.84
CA ALA A 369 15.50 -2.14 16.82
C ALA A 369 15.39 -3.37 15.91
N SER A 370 14.74 -4.41 16.42
CA SER A 370 14.46 -5.64 15.69
C SER A 370 12.95 -5.89 15.65
N LYS A 371 12.39 -6.09 14.45
CA LYS A 371 10.99 -6.47 14.27
C LYS A 371 10.84 -7.95 14.59
N VAL A 372 9.93 -8.27 15.51
CA VAL A 372 9.64 -9.66 15.92
C VAL A 372 8.58 -10.23 15.00
N THR A 373 8.83 -11.39 14.43
CA THR A 373 7.83 -12.13 13.67
C THR A 373 6.91 -12.91 14.62
N LYS A 374 5.74 -13.33 14.15
CA LYS A 374 4.78 -14.10 14.97
C LYS A 374 5.36 -15.39 15.55
N ALA A 375 6.38 -15.95 14.93
CA ALA A 375 7.05 -17.17 15.40
C ALA A 375 8.01 -16.93 16.57
N ASP A 376 8.46 -15.67 16.72
CA ASP A 376 9.55 -15.32 17.65
C ASP A 376 9.06 -14.35 18.72
N GLN A 377 7.86 -14.57 19.29
CA GLN A 377 7.39 -13.75 20.40
C GLN A 377 8.33 -13.92 21.59
N VAL A 378 9.17 -12.91 21.83
CA VAL A 378 9.99 -12.82 23.03
C VAL A 378 9.13 -12.22 24.12
N ILE A 379 8.85 -13.00 25.15
CA ILE A 379 8.23 -12.51 26.39
C ILE A 379 9.37 -12.03 27.28
N VAL A 380 9.49 -10.71 27.40
CA VAL A 380 10.36 -10.12 28.45
C VAL A 380 9.51 -10.09 29.71
N THR A 381 9.79 -10.99 30.63
CA THR A 381 9.16 -11.04 31.95
C THR A 381 9.89 -10.14 32.95
#